data_86ed79357b78741d6a1b8f886527806e
#
_entry.id   86ed79357b78741d6a1b8f886527806e
#
_cell.length_a   1.000
_cell.length_b   1.000
_cell.length_c   1.000
_cell.angle_alpha   90.00
_cell.angle_beta   90.00
_cell.angle_gamma   90.00
#
_symmetry.space_group_name_H-M   'P 1'
#
loop_
_entity.id
_entity.type
_entity.pdbx_description
1 polymer ?
#
loop_
_entity_poly.entity_id
_entity_poly.type
_entity_poly.pdbx_seq_one_letter_code
_entity_poly.pdbx_strand_id
1 'polypeptide(L)'
;MSLIIPPKYKLKLLPETTEMAIKMLKDAFQERLSKTLNLRRVTAPLFVLSGTGLNDDLNGSERAVSFPIADMGGRQAEVVHSLAKWKRVKLGAYDIAPGFGLYTDMNAIRTHEELDNLHSLYVDQWDWEKTITREDRNVEYLKKTVKSIYKVIKESESLIYAEFPHITPTLPDEITFIHTEELLQEYPRLSPKEREAAVARRYGAVFLIGIGQQLSDGTRHDGRAPDYDDWTTPN
;
A
#
# COMPACT_ATOMS: atom_id res chain seq x y z
N MET A 1 -10.36 -20.51 -5.06
CA MET A 1 -9.28 -19.92 -5.88
C MET A 1 -9.79 -19.76 -7.31
N SER A 2 -9.98 -18.56 -7.78
CA SER A 2 -10.49 -18.31 -9.14
C SER A 2 -9.48 -17.46 -9.91
N LEU A 3 -8.46 -18.11 -10.46
CA LEU A 3 -7.59 -17.46 -11.43
C LEU A 3 -8.39 -17.17 -12.70
N ILE A 4 -8.48 -15.90 -13.08
CA ILE A 4 -9.16 -15.45 -14.29
C ILE A 4 -8.12 -15.24 -15.38
N ILE A 5 -8.20 -16.05 -16.44
CA ILE A 5 -7.38 -15.87 -17.63
C ILE A 5 -8.30 -15.41 -18.76
N PRO A 6 -8.21 -14.15 -19.23
CA PRO A 6 -9.05 -13.68 -20.32
C PRO A 6 -8.86 -14.52 -21.58
N PRO A 7 -9.91 -14.88 -22.34
CA PRO A 7 -9.84 -15.81 -23.47
C PRO A 7 -8.86 -15.42 -24.58
N LYS A 8 -8.49 -14.14 -24.68
CA LYS A 8 -7.57 -13.62 -25.68
C LYS A 8 -6.28 -13.06 -25.07
N TYR A 9 -5.99 -13.42 -23.82
CA TYR A 9 -4.80 -12.94 -23.14
C TYR A 9 -3.53 -13.40 -23.88
N LYS A 10 -2.63 -12.45 -24.10
CA LYS A 10 -1.29 -12.69 -24.63
C LYS A 10 -0.28 -11.99 -23.74
N LEU A 11 0.80 -12.68 -23.43
CA LEU A 11 1.93 -12.06 -22.74
C LEU A 11 2.45 -10.87 -23.54
N LYS A 12 2.61 -9.75 -22.88
CA LYS A 12 3.20 -8.55 -23.47
C LYS A 12 4.73 -8.53 -23.38
N LEU A 13 5.27 -9.20 -22.36
CA LEU A 13 6.70 -9.34 -22.11
C LEU A 13 7.03 -10.82 -21.89
N LEU A 14 8.19 -11.24 -22.36
CA LEU A 14 8.76 -12.54 -21.99
C LEU A 14 9.19 -12.52 -20.51
N PRO A 15 9.31 -13.66 -19.82
CA PRO A 15 9.71 -13.72 -18.41
C PRO A 15 10.98 -12.93 -18.12
N GLU A 16 12.04 -13.13 -18.89
CA GLU A 16 13.30 -12.40 -18.73
C GLU A 16 13.14 -10.87 -18.90
N THR A 17 12.41 -10.45 -19.93
CA THR A 17 12.12 -9.03 -20.17
C THR A 17 11.25 -8.44 -19.06
N THR A 18 10.36 -9.26 -18.47
CA THR A 18 9.55 -8.85 -17.31
C THR A 18 10.43 -8.54 -16.11
N GLU A 19 11.45 -9.37 -15.81
CA GLU A 19 12.40 -9.12 -14.72
C GLU A 19 13.19 -7.82 -14.94
N MET A 20 13.62 -7.56 -16.16
CA MET A 20 14.28 -6.29 -16.53
C MET A 20 13.35 -5.09 -16.29
N ALA A 21 12.09 -5.19 -16.71
CA ALA A 21 11.09 -4.14 -16.53
C ALA A 21 10.79 -3.90 -15.04
N ILE A 22 10.66 -4.95 -14.24
CA ILE A 22 10.46 -4.87 -12.79
C ILE A 22 11.63 -4.14 -12.12
N LYS A 23 12.87 -4.53 -12.44
CA LYS A 23 14.05 -3.86 -11.87
C LYS A 23 14.08 -2.38 -12.21
N MET A 24 13.90 -2.03 -13.49
CA MET A 24 13.90 -0.66 -13.96
C MET A 24 12.79 0.17 -13.28
N LEU A 25 11.58 -0.38 -13.19
CA LEU A 25 10.46 0.25 -12.52
C LEU A 25 10.75 0.49 -11.03
N LYS A 26 11.23 -0.52 -10.31
CA LYS A 26 11.54 -0.43 -8.88
C LYS A 26 12.60 0.62 -8.60
N ASP A 27 13.70 0.63 -9.33
CA ASP A 27 14.79 1.59 -9.15
C ASP A 27 14.30 3.04 -9.37
N ALA A 28 13.60 3.27 -10.47
CA ALA A 28 13.11 4.62 -10.82
C ALA A 28 12.01 5.10 -9.86
N PHE A 29 11.07 4.25 -9.49
CA PHE A 29 10.00 4.61 -8.55
C PHE A 29 10.57 4.93 -7.16
N GLN A 30 11.45 4.07 -6.63
CA GLN A 30 12.11 4.26 -5.35
C GLN A 30 12.87 5.59 -5.29
N GLU A 31 13.65 5.90 -6.32
CA GLU A 31 14.42 7.15 -6.39
C GLU A 31 13.49 8.37 -6.42
N ARG A 32 12.46 8.35 -7.27
CA ARG A 32 11.52 9.48 -7.42
C ARG A 32 10.66 9.67 -6.18
N LEU A 33 10.11 8.58 -5.62
CA LEU A 33 9.26 8.65 -4.44
C LEU A 33 10.04 9.17 -3.23
N SER A 34 11.26 8.67 -3.01
CA SER A 34 12.09 9.11 -1.89
C SER A 34 12.43 10.60 -1.98
N LYS A 35 12.72 11.12 -3.17
CA LYS A 35 12.95 12.56 -3.39
C LYS A 35 11.67 13.36 -3.18
N THR A 36 10.54 12.90 -3.72
CA THR A 36 9.25 13.61 -3.68
C THR A 36 8.73 13.74 -2.25
N LEU A 37 8.90 12.73 -1.42
CA LEU A 37 8.39 12.69 -0.05
C LEU A 37 9.46 12.96 1.02
N ASN A 38 10.72 13.23 0.65
CA ASN A 38 11.86 13.40 1.55
C ASN A 38 12.11 12.15 2.43
N LEU A 39 12.17 10.97 1.81
CA LEU A 39 12.35 9.71 2.52
C LEU A 39 13.81 9.24 2.47
N ARG A 40 14.29 8.66 3.56
CA ARG A 40 15.58 7.96 3.64
C ARG A 40 15.38 6.46 3.66
N ARG A 41 16.16 5.73 2.89
CA ARG A 41 16.14 4.27 2.93
C ARG A 41 16.73 3.75 4.24
N VAL A 42 16.06 2.76 4.84
CA VAL A 42 16.59 1.98 5.96
C VAL A 42 16.45 0.50 5.64
N THR A 43 17.37 -0.32 6.17
CA THR A 43 17.31 -1.77 5.97
C THR A 43 16.17 -2.35 6.79
N ALA A 44 15.30 -3.07 6.11
CA ALA A 44 14.17 -3.76 6.73
C ALA A 44 14.60 -5.05 7.42
N PRO A 45 14.09 -5.37 8.63
CA PRO A 45 14.16 -6.72 9.14
C PRO A 45 13.19 -7.62 8.37
N LEU A 46 13.61 -8.86 8.09
CA LEU A 46 12.72 -9.88 7.52
C LEU A 46 11.76 -10.45 8.59
N PHE A 47 12.22 -10.46 9.84
CA PHE A 47 11.47 -10.96 10.99
C PHE A 47 11.75 -10.13 12.23
N VAL A 48 10.85 -10.18 13.18
CA VAL A 48 10.97 -9.56 14.51
C VAL A 48 10.67 -10.59 15.59
N LEU A 49 11.07 -10.33 16.83
CA LEU A 49 10.68 -11.19 17.94
C LEU A 49 9.18 -11.09 18.18
N SER A 50 8.53 -12.23 18.37
CA SER A 50 7.11 -12.32 18.74
C SER A 50 6.81 -11.58 20.03
N GLY A 51 5.64 -10.96 20.11
CA GLY A 51 5.18 -10.25 21.31
C GLY A 51 5.83 -8.88 21.53
N THR A 52 6.64 -8.37 20.57
CA THR A 52 7.23 -7.03 20.69
C THR A 52 6.29 -5.92 20.25
N GLY A 53 5.16 -6.23 19.60
CA GLY A 53 4.25 -5.27 19.01
C GLY A 53 4.77 -4.59 17.74
N LEU A 54 5.94 -5.03 17.22
CA LEU A 54 6.55 -4.44 16.01
C LEU A 54 6.00 -5.02 14.72
N ASN A 55 5.51 -6.27 14.74
CA ASN A 55 4.78 -6.85 13.62
C ASN A 55 3.36 -6.30 13.58
N ASP A 56 2.79 -6.17 12.40
CA ASP A 56 1.42 -5.70 12.23
C ASP A 56 0.48 -6.90 12.09
N ASP A 57 -0.59 -6.93 12.89
CA ASP A 57 -1.60 -7.97 12.82
C ASP A 57 -2.61 -7.75 11.67
N LEU A 58 -2.39 -6.71 10.85
CA LEU A 58 -3.23 -6.29 9.73
C LEU A 58 -4.69 -6.06 10.18
N ASN A 59 -5.57 -7.00 9.90
CA ASN A 59 -6.97 -6.95 10.34
C ASN A 59 -7.22 -7.58 11.72
N GLY A 60 -6.15 -8.00 12.42
CA GLY A 60 -6.22 -8.61 13.77
C GLY A 60 -6.52 -10.10 13.81
N SER A 61 -6.74 -10.75 12.66
CA SER A 61 -7.02 -12.19 12.57
C SER A 61 -5.89 -13.00 11.94
N GLU A 62 -4.94 -12.35 11.30
CA GLU A 62 -3.85 -12.99 10.59
C GLU A 62 -2.77 -13.51 11.53
N ARG A 63 -2.26 -14.70 11.21
CA ARG A 63 -1.14 -15.31 11.92
C ARG A 63 0.13 -15.22 11.09
N ALA A 64 1.18 -14.66 11.70
CA ALA A 64 2.50 -14.61 11.08
C ALA A 64 3.13 -16.00 11.00
N VAL A 65 3.95 -16.22 9.99
CA VAL A 65 4.87 -17.36 9.97
C VAL A 65 5.87 -17.17 11.09
N SER A 66 5.92 -18.09 12.04
CA SER A 66 6.79 -18.02 13.22
C SER A 66 7.75 -19.21 13.30
N PHE A 67 8.89 -18.98 13.94
CA PHE A 67 9.92 -19.99 14.14
C PHE A 67 10.72 -19.70 15.42
N PRO A 68 11.26 -20.75 16.11
CA PRO A 68 12.08 -20.58 17.29
C PRO A 68 13.52 -20.20 16.92
N ILE A 69 14.16 -19.37 17.74
CA ILE A 69 15.59 -19.05 17.64
C ILE A 69 16.34 -19.85 18.71
N ALA A 70 17.16 -20.82 18.30
CA ALA A 70 17.86 -21.75 19.20
C ALA A 70 18.78 -21.02 20.21
N ASP A 71 19.60 -20.11 19.74
CA ASP A 71 20.57 -19.35 20.57
C ASP A 71 19.91 -18.32 21.50
N MET A 72 18.58 -18.14 21.38
CA MET A 72 17.79 -17.30 22.27
C MET A 72 16.85 -18.11 23.19
N GLY A 73 17.23 -19.34 23.48
CA GLY A 73 16.44 -20.22 24.35
C GLY A 73 15.08 -20.60 23.77
N GLY A 74 14.94 -20.67 22.46
CA GLY A 74 13.69 -21.03 21.80
C GLY A 74 12.68 -19.88 21.67
N ARG A 75 13.08 -18.64 21.93
CA ARG A 75 12.20 -17.48 21.72
C ARG A 75 11.68 -17.45 20.29
N GLN A 76 10.40 -17.16 20.14
CA GLN A 76 9.76 -17.12 18.83
C GLN A 76 10.08 -15.81 18.10
N ALA A 77 10.34 -15.91 16.80
CA ALA A 77 10.38 -14.82 15.84
C ALA A 77 9.25 -14.97 14.83
N GLU A 78 8.85 -13.88 14.22
CA GLU A 78 7.76 -13.80 13.26
C GLU A 78 8.24 -13.10 11.99
N VAL A 79 7.98 -13.68 10.83
CA VAL A 79 8.15 -12.98 9.54
C VAL A 79 7.17 -11.81 9.51
N VAL A 80 7.65 -10.63 9.11
CA VAL A 80 6.84 -9.41 9.15
C VAL A 80 5.70 -9.42 8.13
N HIS A 81 4.54 -8.93 8.54
CA HIS A 81 3.38 -8.66 7.67
C HIS A 81 3.42 -7.22 7.13
N SER A 82 3.85 -6.27 7.96
CA SER A 82 4.07 -4.86 7.65
C SER A 82 5.14 -4.31 8.58
N LEU A 83 5.83 -3.29 8.13
CA LEU A 83 6.86 -2.59 8.92
C LEU A 83 6.43 -1.18 9.34
N ALA A 84 5.15 -0.85 9.27
CA ALA A 84 4.64 0.46 9.67
C ALA A 84 4.99 0.78 11.13
N LYS A 85 4.62 -0.09 12.08
CA LYS A 85 4.94 0.07 13.51
C LYS A 85 6.45 0.14 13.76
N TRP A 86 7.23 -0.73 13.10
CA TRP A 86 8.69 -0.73 13.22
C TRP A 86 9.30 0.60 12.72
N LYS A 87 8.84 1.13 11.57
CA LYS A 87 9.33 2.41 11.05
C LYS A 87 8.95 3.58 11.96
N ARG A 88 7.76 3.58 12.57
CA ARG A 88 7.38 4.61 13.56
C ARG A 88 8.33 4.63 14.75
N VAL A 89 8.72 3.46 15.27
CA VAL A 89 9.77 3.37 16.31
C VAL A 89 11.10 3.92 15.81
N LYS A 90 11.48 3.63 14.55
CA LYS A 90 12.73 4.16 13.96
C LYS A 90 12.68 5.65 13.69
N LEU A 91 11.53 6.22 13.30
CA LEU A 91 11.36 7.68 13.18
C LEU A 91 11.69 8.38 14.50
N GLY A 92 11.17 7.87 15.63
CA GLY A 92 11.49 8.40 16.94
C GLY A 92 12.95 8.17 17.37
N ALA A 93 13.46 6.94 17.17
CA ALA A 93 14.84 6.60 17.55
C ALA A 93 15.91 7.39 16.78
N TYR A 94 15.61 7.80 15.55
CA TYR A 94 16.50 8.57 14.70
C TYR A 94 16.22 10.09 14.72
N ASP A 95 15.27 10.52 15.55
CA ASP A 95 14.83 11.91 15.66
C ASP A 95 14.53 12.55 14.28
N ILE A 96 13.72 11.86 13.49
CA ILE A 96 13.38 12.31 12.14
C ILE A 96 12.40 13.47 12.21
N ALA A 97 12.86 14.63 11.77
CA ALA A 97 12.09 15.88 11.80
C ALA A 97 10.80 15.83 10.95
N PRO A 98 9.77 16.63 11.29
CA PRO A 98 8.59 16.79 10.45
C PRO A 98 8.94 17.15 8.99
N GLY A 99 8.22 16.59 8.04
CA GLY A 99 8.48 16.75 6.62
C GLY A 99 9.44 15.71 6.03
N PHE A 100 10.10 14.88 6.86
CA PHE A 100 11.00 13.79 6.46
C PHE A 100 10.45 12.44 6.90
N GLY A 101 10.96 11.37 6.29
CA GLY A 101 10.52 10.02 6.61
C GLY A 101 11.52 8.93 6.27
N LEU A 102 11.10 7.70 6.46
CA LEU A 102 11.86 6.50 6.17
C LEU A 102 11.09 5.60 5.20
N TYR A 103 11.79 4.88 4.34
CA TYR A 103 11.20 3.81 3.53
C TYR A 103 12.06 2.55 3.59
N THR A 104 11.42 1.44 3.31
CA THR A 104 12.04 0.12 3.23
C THR A 104 11.58 -0.60 1.96
N ASP A 105 12.47 -1.42 1.41
CA ASP A 105 12.06 -2.56 0.58
C ASP A 105 11.82 -3.72 1.54
N MET A 106 10.67 -4.36 1.47
CA MET A 106 10.33 -5.47 2.35
C MET A 106 9.64 -6.60 1.61
N ASN A 107 9.80 -7.79 2.16
CA ASN A 107 9.06 -8.97 1.72
C ASN A 107 8.17 -9.45 2.88
N ALA A 108 6.97 -9.88 2.55
CA ALA A 108 6.02 -10.43 3.51
C ALA A 108 5.40 -11.73 3.00
N ILE A 109 4.94 -12.55 3.93
CA ILE A 109 4.21 -13.79 3.63
C ILE A 109 2.79 -13.64 4.21
N ARG A 110 1.78 -13.80 3.35
CA ARG A 110 0.36 -13.64 3.67
C ARG A 110 -0.32 -15.00 3.68
N THR A 111 -0.18 -15.76 4.77
CA THR A 111 -0.64 -17.16 4.87
C THR A 111 -2.17 -17.33 4.84
N HIS A 112 -2.91 -16.28 5.16
CA HIS A 112 -4.38 -16.30 5.22
C HIS A 112 -5.04 -15.55 4.04
N GLU A 113 -4.25 -15.12 3.05
CA GLU A 113 -4.75 -14.44 1.87
C GLU A 113 -5.54 -15.41 0.97
N GLU A 114 -6.70 -14.99 0.50
CA GLU A 114 -7.40 -15.67 -0.57
C GLU A 114 -6.72 -15.34 -1.91
N LEU A 115 -6.02 -16.35 -2.46
CA LEU A 115 -5.19 -16.16 -3.65
C LEU A 115 -6.05 -16.02 -4.92
N ASP A 116 -5.82 -14.93 -5.66
CA ASP A 116 -6.48 -14.63 -6.92
C ASP A 116 -5.54 -13.89 -7.89
N ASN A 117 -6.08 -13.17 -8.89
CA ASN A 117 -5.26 -12.37 -9.81
C ASN A 117 -4.63 -11.13 -9.17
N LEU A 118 -5.07 -10.71 -7.99
CA LEU A 118 -4.64 -9.49 -7.30
C LEU A 118 -3.89 -9.79 -6.00
N HIS A 119 -4.13 -10.94 -5.38
CA HIS A 119 -3.61 -11.31 -4.07
C HIS A 119 -2.64 -12.48 -4.17
N SER A 120 -1.45 -12.31 -3.62
CA SER A 120 -0.38 -13.30 -3.61
C SER A 120 0.02 -13.67 -2.20
N LEU A 121 0.43 -14.93 -2.01
CA LEU A 121 1.03 -15.42 -0.77
C LEU A 121 2.32 -14.67 -0.42
N TYR A 122 3.15 -14.38 -1.41
CA TYR A 122 4.40 -13.65 -1.25
C TYR A 122 4.22 -12.22 -1.76
N VAL A 123 4.59 -11.25 -0.94
CA VAL A 123 4.47 -9.83 -1.24
C VAL A 123 5.85 -9.18 -1.21
N ASP A 124 6.19 -8.48 -2.27
CA ASP A 124 7.33 -7.60 -2.39
C ASP A 124 6.80 -6.16 -2.49
N GLN A 125 7.09 -5.34 -1.50
CA GLN A 125 6.50 -4.01 -1.40
C GLN A 125 7.47 -2.95 -0.91
N TRP A 126 7.23 -1.71 -1.30
CA TRP A 126 7.75 -0.54 -0.60
C TRP A 126 6.79 -0.13 0.50
N ASP A 127 7.36 0.17 1.64
CA ASP A 127 6.63 0.60 2.81
C ASP A 127 7.33 1.84 3.38
N TRP A 128 6.60 2.92 3.62
CA TRP A 128 7.15 4.18 4.08
C TRP A 128 6.33 4.81 5.20
N GLU A 129 7.00 5.56 6.06
CA GLU A 129 6.41 6.36 7.12
C GLU A 129 7.08 7.73 7.12
N LYS A 130 6.31 8.78 7.34
CA LYS A 130 6.78 10.17 7.34
C LYS A 130 6.32 10.88 8.60
N THR A 131 7.23 11.63 9.23
CA THR A 131 6.89 12.50 10.35
C THR A 131 6.15 13.73 9.84
N ILE A 132 4.99 14.00 10.40
CA ILE A 132 4.18 15.20 10.13
C ILE A 132 3.89 15.93 11.44
N THR A 133 3.54 17.21 11.38
CA THR A 133 3.04 17.93 12.54
C THR A 133 1.57 17.60 12.79
N ARG A 134 1.04 18.01 13.94
CA ARG A 134 -0.39 17.82 14.24
C ARG A 134 -1.26 18.66 13.29
N GLU A 135 -0.79 19.81 12.90
CA GLU A 135 -1.46 20.74 11.99
C GLU A 135 -1.53 20.16 10.56
N ASP A 136 -0.53 19.36 10.16
CA ASP A 136 -0.49 18.69 8.85
C ASP A 136 -1.49 17.53 8.76
N ARG A 137 -2.05 17.05 9.90
CA ARG A 137 -3.00 15.94 9.91
C ARG A 137 -4.40 16.42 9.49
N ASN A 138 -4.55 16.71 8.21
CA ASN A 138 -5.80 17.18 7.61
C ASN A 138 -5.96 16.65 6.17
N VAL A 139 -7.18 16.73 5.64
CA VAL A 139 -7.54 16.21 4.32
C VAL A 139 -6.78 16.89 3.18
N GLU A 140 -6.47 18.17 3.30
CA GLU A 140 -5.75 18.89 2.25
C GLU A 140 -4.29 18.40 2.13
N TYR A 141 -3.63 18.15 3.25
CA TYR A 141 -2.30 17.56 3.27
C TYR A 141 -2.32 16.11 2.75
N LEU A 142 -3.33 15.32 3.13
CA LEU A 142 -3.55 13.98 2.60
C LEU A 142 -3.67 14.01 1.06
N LYS A 143 -4.57 14.83 0.51
CA LYS A 143 -4.76 14.98 -0.93
C LYS A 143 -3.50 15.42 -1.65
N LYS A 144 -2.75 16.38 -1.08
CA LYS A 144 -1.47 16.82 -1.63
C LYS A 144 -0.46 15.68 -1.68
N THR A 145 -0.36 14.89 -0.62
CA THR A 145 0.54 13.72 -0.55
C THR A 145 0.16 12.67 -1.59
N VAL A 146 -1.13 12.33 -1.68
CA VAL A 146 -1.64 11.37 -2.67
C VAL A 146 -1.37 11.83 -4.10
N LYS A 147 -1.62 13.11 -4.42
CA LYS A 147 -1.30 13.66 -5.76
C LYS A 147 0.20 13.59 -6.07
N SER A 148 1.05 13.82 -5.08
CA SER A 148 2.50 13.70 -5.25
C SER A 148 2.94 12.27 -5.55
N ILE A 149 2.37 11.28 -4.85
CA ILE A 149 2.60 9.85 -5.11
C ILE A 149 2.06 9.47 -6.49
N TYR A 150 0.85 9.89 -6.81
CA TYR A 150 0.23 9.61 -8.11
C TYR A 150 1.06 10.12 -9.29
N LYS A 151 1.65 11.32 -9.16
CA LYS A 151 2.58 11.85 -10.16
C LYS A 151 3.76 10.90 -10.39
N VAL A 152 4.36 10.36 -9.32
CA VAL A 152 5.47 9.40 -9.43
C VAL A 152 5.02 8.10 -10.10
N ILE A 153 3.80 7.63 -9.83
CA ILE A 153 3.21 6.46 -10.50
C ILE A 153 3.06 6.72 -12.00
N LYS A 154 2.54 7.89 -12.40
CA LYS A 154 2.42 8.28 -13.81
C LYS A 154 3.76 8.40 -14.54
N GLU A 155 4.75 8.97 -13.88
CA GLU A 155 6.11 9.04 -14.42
C GLU A 155 6.72 7.65 -14.61
N SER A 156 6.37 6.69 -13.74
CA SER A 156 6.79 5.30 -13.84
C SER A 156 6.12 4.58 -15.01
N GLU A 157 4.82 4.85 -15.25
CA GLU A 157 4.09 4.36 -16.42
C GLU A 157 4.72 4.88 -17.70
N SER A 158 5.06 6.17 -17.74
CA SER A 158 5.75 6.78 -18.90
C SER A 158 7.14 6.18 -19.14
N LEU A 159 7.87 5.87 -18.09
CA LEU A 159 9.18 5.21 -18.18
C LEU A 159 9.06 3.82 -18.84
N ILE A 160 8.09 3.03 -18.39
CA ILE A 160 7.83 1.69 -18.94
C ILE A 160 7.42 1.80 -20.41
N TYR A 161 6.56 2.77 -20.75
CA TYR A 161 6.15 2.99 -22.14
C TYR A 161 7.32 3.39 -23.06
N ALA A 162 8.25 4.21 -22.58
CA ALA A 162 9.43 4.61 -23.35
C ALA A 162 10.32 3.41 -23.72
N GLU A 163 10.49 2.45 -22.81
CA GLU A 163 11.30 1.25 -23.05
C GLU A 163 10.50 0.14 -23.76
N PHE A 164 9.23 -0.01 -23.42
CA PHE A 164 8.32 -1.04 -23.94
C PHE A 164 7.06 -0.40 -24.57
N PRO A 165 7.13 0.17 -25.79
CA PRO A 165 6.04 0.96 -26.38
C PRO A 165 4.72 0.19 -26.59
N HIS A 166 4.76 -1.14 -26.56
CA HIS A 166 3.56 -1.99 -26.62
C HIS A 166 2.81 -2.10 -25.29
N ILE A 167 3.38 -1.57 -24.19
CA ILE A 167 2.71 -1.39 -22.89
C ILE A 167 2.26 0.07 -22.79
N THR A 168 1.08 0.34 -23.34
CA THR A 168 0.54 1.70 -23.40
C THR A 168 0.09 2.19 -22.02
N PRO A 169 0.35 3.47 -21.68
CA PRO A 169 -0.19 4.10 -20.48
C PRO A 169 -1.72 4.05 -20.45
N THR A 170 -2.28 3.85 -19.25
CA THR A 170 -3.72 3.75 -19.04
C THR A 170 -4.26 4.66 -17.94
N LEU A 171 -3.38 5.19 -17.11
CA LEU A 171 -3.78 6.05 -15.99
C LEU A 171 -4.23 7.43 -16.46
N PRO A 172 -5.32 7.98 -15.93
CA PRO A 172 -5.76 9.35 -16.25
C PRO A 172 -4.75 10.38 -15.73
N ASP A 173 -4.89 11.64 -16.19
CA ASP A 173 -3.95 12.71 -15.82
C ASP A 173 -4.07 13.07 -14.34
N GLU A 174 -5.25 12.94 -13.76
CA GLU A 174 -5.51 13.24 -12.36
C GLU A 174 -6.18 12.06 -11.65
N ILE A 175 -5.86 11.91 -10.36
CA ILE A 175 -6.53 10.98 -9.48
C ILE A 175 -7.81 11.63 -8.93
N THR A 176 -8.90 10.87 -8.89
CA THR A 176 -10.18 11.32 -8.33
C THR A 176 -10.27 10.93 -6.86
N PHE A 177 -10.69 11.87 -6.01
CA PHE A 177 -10.95 11.63 -4.59
C PHE A 177 -12.45 11.45 -4.38
N ILE A 178 -12.84 10.37 -3.70
CA ILE A 178 -14.23 10.04 -3.41
C ILE A 178 -14.33 9.59 -1.97
N HIS A 179 -15.35 10.10 -1.25
CA HIS A 179 -15.62 9.62 0.10
C HIS A 179 -16.46 8.34 0.06
N THR A 180 -16.21 7.40 0.96
CA THR A 180 -16.93 6.12 1.00
C THR A 180 -18.42 6.27 1.27
N GLU A 181 -18.84 7.33 1.98
CA GLU A 181 -20.24 7.69 2.15
C GLU A 181 -20.90 8.07 0.81
N GLU A 182 -20.20 8.81 -0.06
CA GLU A 182 -20.69 9.13 -1.42
C GLU A 182 -20.89 7.86 -2.24
N LEU A 183 -19.99 6.89 -2.10
CA LEU A 183 -20.13 5.59 -2.76
C LEU A 183 -21.34 4.80 -2.25
N LEU A 184 -21.59 4.83 -0.95
CA LEU A 184 -22.78 4.20 -0.39
C LEU A 184 -24.06 4.83 -0.95
N GLN A 185 -24.11 6.15 -1.04
CA GLN A 185 -25.29 6.88 -1.56
C GLN A 185 -25.49 6.64 -3.06
N GLU A 186 -24.40 6.62 -3.85
CA GLU A 186 -24.48 6.39 -5.31
C GLU A 186 -24.79 4.92 -5.66
N TYR A 187 -24.25 3.98 -4.88
CA TYR A 187 -24.39 2.54 -5.13
C TYR A 187 -24.90 1.79 -3.88
N PRO A 188 -26.09 2.09 -3.35
CA PRO A 188 -26.52 1.54 -2.05
C PRO A 188 -26.71 0.01 -2.04
N ARG A 189 -26.86 -0.62 -3.21
CA ARG A 189 -27.08 -2.07 -3.35
C ARG A 189 -25.82 -2.86 -3.66
N LEU A 190 -24.70 -2.18 -3.94
CA LEU A 190 -23.44 -2.84 -4.23
C LEU A 190 -22.64 -3.07 -2.94
N SER A 191 -21.90 -4.17 -2.88
CA SER A 191 -20.88 -4.39 -1.85
C SER A 191 -19.74 -3.35 -1.96
N PRO A 192 -18.94 -3.13 -0.90
CA PRO A 192 -17.80 -2.22 -0.95
C PRO A 192 -16.87 -2.49 -2.14
N LYS A 193 -16.46 -3.74 -2.39
CA LYS A 193 -15.62 -4.12 -3.53
C LYS A 193 -16.28 -3.83 -4.90
N GLU A 194 -17.58 -4.02 -5.01
CA GLU A 194 -18.30 -3.69 -6.25
C GLU A 194 -18.41 -2.18 -6.46
N ARG A 195 -18.57 -1.38 -5.39
CA ARG A 195 -18.51 0.08 -5.43
C ARG A 195 -17.15 0.55 -5.93
N GLU A 196 -16.07 0.03 -5.37
CA GLU A 196 -14.69 0.31 -5.80
C GLU A 196 -14.49 -0.01 -7.29
N ALA A 197 -14.91 -1.19 -7.72
CA ALA A 197 -14.82 -1.58 -9.13
C ALA A 197 -15.64 -0.70 -10.06
N ALA A 198 -16.81 -0.20 -9.61
CA ALA A 198 -17.65 0.71 -10.39
C ALA A 198 -16.98 2.06 -10.60
N VAL A 199 -16.46 2.68 -9.53
CA VAL A 199 -15.82 4.00 -9.63
C VAL A 199 -14.45 3.93 -10.31
N ALA A 200 -13.67 2.85 -10.10
CA ALA A 200 -12.43 2.62 -10.81
C ALA A 200 -12.64 2.49 -12.33
N ARG A 201 -13.70 1.83 -12.76
CA ARG A 201 -14.09 1.78 -14.19
C ARG A 201 -14.47 3.15 -14.75
N ARG A 202 -15.12 4.00 -13.94
CA ARG A 202 -15.58 5.32 -14.37
C ARG A 202 -14.45 6.34 -14.46
N TYR A 203 -13.56 6.36 -13.47
CA TYR A 203 -12.56 7.40 -13.30
C TYR A 203 -11.12 6.95 -13.63
N GLY A 204 -10.87 5.65 -13.76
CA GLY A 204 -9.56 5.09 -14.05
C GLY A 204 -8.61 5.04 -12.85
N ALA A 205 -8.54 6.11 -12.05
CA ALA A 205 -7.75 6.16 -10.81
C ALA A 205 -8.53 6.91 -9.73
N VAL A 206 -8.68 6.27 -8.57
CA VAL A 206 -9.42 6.82 -7.42
C VAL A 206 -8.65 6.63 -6.14
N PHE A 207 -8.79 7.60 -5.23
CA PHE A 207 -8.41 7.50 -3.83
C PHE A 207 -9.67 7.60 -2.99
N LEU A 208 -9.94 6.57 -2.19
CA LEU A 208 -11.10 6.54 -1.32
C LEU A 208 -10.76 7.14 0.05
N ILE A 209 -11.62 8.00 0.55
CA ILE A 209 -11.50 8.65 1.86
C ILE A 209 -12.58 8.08 2.78
N GLY A 210 -12.23 7.83 4.05
CA GLY A 210 -13.17 7.36 5.07
C GLY A 210 -13.44 5.85 5.03
N ILE A 211 -12.48 5.04 4.60
CA ILE A 211 -12.63 3.59 4.45
C ILE A 211 -13.01 2.91 5.78
N GLY A 212 -12.40 3.31 6.90
CA GLY A 212 -12.56 2.65 8.20
C GLY A 212 -13.66 3.26 9.07
N GLN A 213 -14.26 4.37 8.68
CA GLN A 213 -15.31 5.01 9.46
C GLN A 213 -16.66 4.31 9.30
N GLN A 214 -17.56 4.55 10.26
CA GLN A 214 -18.94 4.09 10.19
C GLN A 214 -19.73 4.94 9.20
N LEU A 215 -20.38 4.29 8.25
CA LEU A 215 -21.24 4.91 7.24
C LEU A 215 -22.66 5.15 7.80
N SER A 216 -23.46 5.91 7.08
CA SER A 216 -24.84 6.29 7.47
C SER A 216 -25.78 5.09 7.64
N ASP A 217 -25.49 3.97 7.00
CA ASP A 217 -26.25 2.71 7.14
C ASP A 217 -25.79 1.83 8.30
N GLY A 218 -24.81 2.30 9.11
CA GLY A 218 -24.24 1.59 10.23
C GLY A 218 -23.14 0.58 9.88
N THR A 219 -22.82 0.40 8.61
CA THR A 219 -21.72 -0.47 8.15
C THR A 219 -20.39 0.29 8.08
N ARG A 220 -19.31 -0.42 7.80
CA ARG A 220 -18.03 0.15 7.41
C ARG A 220 -17.70 -0.28 5.99
N HIS A 221 -16.95 0.55 5.27
CA HIS A 221 -16.50 0.18 3.93
C HIS A 221 -15.46 -0.95 4.00
N ASP A 222 -14.52 -0.85 4.94
CA ASP A 222 -13.51 -1.88 5.23
C ASP A 222 -13.16 -1.90 6.72
N GLY A 223 -12.47 -2.94 7.18
CA GLY A 223 -12.03 -3.16 8.57
C GLY A 223 -10.83 -2.33 9.02
N ARG A 224 -10.57 -1.18 8.38
CA ARG A 224 -9.44 -0.29 8.72
C ARG A 224 -9.74 0.61 9.91
N ALA A 225 -8.69 1.24 10.49
CA ALA A 225 -8.87 2.25 11.52
C ALA A 225 -9.65 3.46 10.96
N PRO A 226 -10.52 4.12 11.78
CA PRO A 226 -11.35 5.22 11.29
C PRO A 226 -10.58 6.39 10.67
N ASP A 227 -9.39 6.70 11.16
CA ASP A 227 -8.55 7.81 10.68
C ASP A 227 -7.48 7.38 9.65
N TYR A 228 -7.60 6.17 9.11
CA TYR A 228 -6.58 5.60 8.24
C TYR A 228 -6.31 6.45 6.99
N ASP A 229 -7.32 7.07 6.44
CA ASP A 229 -7.28 7.77 5.16
C ASP A 229 -8.00 9.10 5.12
N ASP A 230 -8.69 9.54 6.17
CA ASP A 230 -9.35 10.85 6.24
C ASP A 230 -8.59 11.90 7.07
N TRP A 231 -7.77 11.46 8.01
CA TRP A 231 -6.94 12.25 8.91
C TRP A 231 -7.68 13.29 9.77
N THR A 232 -8.98 13.23 9.81
CA THR A 232 -9.84 14.11 10.63
C THR A 232 -10.59 13.35 11.71
N THR A 233 -10.89 12.08 11.48
CA THR A 233 -11.56 11.22 12.45
C THR A 233 -10.62 10.91 13.62
N PRO A 234 -11.05 11.08 14.87
CA PRO A 234 -10.26 10.67 16.04
C PRO A 234 -9.98 9.17 16.07
N ASN A 235 -8.80 8.80 16.58
CA ASN A 235 -8.43 7.40 16.83
C ASN A 235 -9.21 6.85 18.04
#